data_cd27e1311f609c0fcbe7f3ed14032f10
#
_entry.id   cd27e1311f609c0fcbe7f3ed14032f10
#
_cell.length_a   1.000
_cell.length_b   1.000
_cell.length_c   1.000
_cell.angle_alpha   90.00
_cell.angle_beta   90.00
_cell.angle_gamma   90.00
#
_symmetry.space_group_name_H-M   'P 1'
#
loop_
_entity.id
_entity.type
_entity.pdbx_description
1 polymer ?
#
loop_
_entity_poly.entity_id
_entity_poly.type
_entity_poly.pdbx_seq_one_letter_code
_entity_poly.pdbx_strand_id
1 'polypeptide(L)'
;MRLAIFDLDNTLIAGDSDHGWGEFMVAEGLVDAVEYKRANDQFYADYERGELDLQAYLNFSLAPLTQYTLEELDALHQKFQQVVIAPMRLPQAEALLATHRANCDYLLIITSPNSFITRPIAASLGVDHILATDAELIDDRYTGKMTGTPCFQEGKITRLHQWLETAKDHGFDGDLTDCYFYSDSINDLPLMEVVDNPVAVDPDDALRHHAQQQGWPVISLRA
;
A
#
# COMPACT_ATOMS: atom_id res chain seq x y z
N MET A 1 1.64 -22.88 -7.22
CA MET A 1 0.65 -21.78 -6.97
C MET A 1 1.26 -20.52 -7.51
N ARG A 2 0.55 -19.75 -8.33
CA ARG A 2 1.05 -18.52 -8.94
C ARG A 2 0.84 -17.35 -7.98
N LEU A 3 1.72 -16.35 -8.02
CA LEU A 3 1.63 -15.14 -7.20
C LEU A 3 0.99 -14.00 -7.99
N ALA A 4 -0.04 -13.38 -7.45
CA ALA A 4 -0.63 -12.14 -7.94
C ALA A 4 -0.37 -11.03 -6.91
N ILE A 5 0.49 -10.10 -7.29
CA ILE A 5 0.92 -8.98 -6.45
C ILE A 5 0.13 -7.74 -6.84
N PHE A 6 -0.27 -6.96 -5.85
CA PHE A 6 -1.00 -5.70 -6.05
C PHE A 6 -0.38 -4.59 -5.20
N ASP A 7 -0.21 -3.42 -5.77
CA ASP A 7 -0.18 -2.21 -4.97
C ASP A 7 -1.59 -1.92 -4.43
N LEU A 8 -1.71 -1.06 -3.42
CA LEU A 8 -3.00 -0.77 -2.77
C LEU A 8 -3.57 0.57 -3.21
N ASP A 9 -2.88 1.65 -2.89
CA ASP A 9 -3.35 3.01 -3.07
C ASP A 9 -3.39 3.38 -4.55
N ASN A 10 -4.46 4.04 -4.97
CA ASN A 10 -4.73 4.33 -6.38
C ASN A 10 -4.75 3.11 -7.33
N THR A 11 -4.47 1.91 -6.85
CA THR A 11 -4.54 0.64 -7.60
C THR A 11 -5.78 -0.17 -7.21
N LEU A 12 -5.86 -0.74 -6.00
CA LEU A 12 -7.03 -1.51 -5.53
C LEU A 12 -8.11 -0.63 -4.90
N ILE A 13 -7.77 0.58 -4.48
CA ILE A 13 -8.68 1.60 -3.99
C ILE A 13 -8.50 2.90 -4.77
N ALA A 14 -9.58 3.70 -4.89
CA ALA A 14 -9.58 4.97 -5.63
C ALA A 14 -9.11 6.13 -4.75
N GLY A 15 -7.88 6.10 -4.29
CA GLY A 15 -7.28 7.14 -3.44
C GLY A 15 -6.06 6.64 -2.70
N ASP A 16 -5.45 7.54 -1.95
CA ASP A 16 -4.28 7.27 -1.11
C ASP A 16 -4.72 7.11 0.35
N SER A 17 -4.50 5.91 0.92
CA SER A 17 -4.92 5.59 2.28
C SER A 17 -4.11 6.32 3.35
N ASP A 18 -2.86 6.64 3.07
CA ASP A 18 -1.97 7.30 4.01
C ASP A 18 -2.25 8.81 4.09
N HIS A 19 -2.40 9.47 2.93
CA HIS A 19 -2.87 10.85 2.86
C HIS A 19 -4.27 10.98 3.47
N GLY A 20 -5.17 10.03 3.14
CA GLY A 20 -6.52 9.97 3.69
C GLY A 20 -6.55 9.77 5.21
N TRP A 21 -5.62 9.01 5.79
CA TRP A 21 -5.48 8.90 7.24
C TRP A 21 -5.10 10.24 7.87
N GLY A 22 -4.18 10.98 7.26
CA GLY A 22 -3.81 12.32 7.70
C GLY A 22 -4.99 13.29 7.68
N GLU A 23 -5.78 13.30 6.59
CA GLU A 23 -7.00 14.12 6.51
C GLU A 23 -8.05 13.72 7.54
N PHE A 24 -8.21 12.41 7.77
CA PHE A 24 -9.10 11.88 8.81
C PHE A 24 -8.67 12.35 10.20
N MET A 25 -7.38 12.30 10.55
CA MET A 25 -6.89 12.79 11.84
C MET A 25 -7.17 14.29 12.03
N VAL A 26 -7.02 15.08 10.99
CA VAL A 26 -7.38 16.51 11.01
C VAL A 26 -8.88 16.70 11.25
N ALA A 27 -9.72 15.96 10.53
CA ALA A 27 -11.18 16.05 10.64
C ALA A 27 -11.70 15.63 12.02
N GLU A 28 -11.03 14.66 12.66
CA GLU A 28 -11.36 14.19 14.01
C GLU A 28 -10.76 15.08 15.12
N GLY A 29 -9.97 16.09 14.77
CA GLY A 29 -9.32 16.98 15.75
C GLY A 29 -8.22 16.31 16.58
N LEU A 30 -7.58 15.28 16.02
CA LEU A 30 -6.54 14.49 16.69
C LEU A 30 -5.15 15.10 16.54
N VAL A 31 -4.99 16.03 15.59
CA VAL A 31 -3.73 16.74 15.27
C VAL A 31 -4.04 18.22 14.99
N ASP A 32 -3.00 19.06 14.95
CA ASP A 32 -3.17 20.47 14.56
C ASP A 32 -3.65 20.56 13.10
N ALA A 33 -4.82 21.17 12.91
CA ALA A 33 -5.49 21.17 11.62
C ALA A 33 -4.72 21.94 10.52
N VAL A 34 -3.97 22.97 10.89
CA VAL A 34 -3.28 23.81 9.88
C VAL A 34 -1.90 23.26 9.58
N GLU A 35 -1.11 22.99 10.61
CA GLU A 35 0.27 22.53 10.42
C GLU A 35 0.32 21.10 9.86
N TYR A 36 -0.53 20.22 10.42
CA TYR A 36 -0.55 18.81 9.98
C TYR A 36 -1.06 18.67 8.54
N LYS A 37 -2.17 19.34 8.21
CA LYS A 37 -2.70 19.30 6.85
C LYS A 37 -1.69 19.80 5.83
N ARG A 38 -1.04 20.93 6.09
CA ARG A 38 -0.01 21.48 5.20
C ARG A 38 1.14 20.50 4.97
N ALA A 39 1.62 19.84 6.04
CA ALA A 39 2.70 18.86 5.92
C ALA A 39 2.24 17.61 5.17
N ASN A 40 1.04 17.10 5.47
CA ASN A 40 0.44 15.95 4.79
C ASN A 40 0.29 16.17 3.28
N ASP A 41 -0.27 17.30 2.87
CA ASP A 41 -0.42 17.69 1.46
C ASP A 41 0.94 17.85 0.76
N GLN A 42 1.95 18.40 1.48
CA GLN A 42 3.31 18.56 0.92
C GLN A 42 3.97 17.22 0.67
N PHE A 43 3.93 16.29 1.63
CA PHE A 43 4.51 14.96 1.45
C PHE A 43 3.82 14.17 0.34
N TYR A 44 2.51 14.30 0.22
CA TYR A 44 1.77 13.68 -0.89
C TYR A 44 2.22 14.24 -2.25
N ALA A 45 2.33 15.57 -2.36
CA ALA A 45 2.83 16.20 -3.59
C ALA A 45 4.30 15.82 -3.89
N ASP A 46 5.16 15.66 -2.88
CA ASP A 46 6.55 15.20 -3.05
C ASP A 46 6.59 13.74 -3.53
N TYR A 47 5.69 12.89 -3.00
CA TYR A 47 5.54 11.50 -3.47
C TYR A 47 5.14 11.43 -4.95
N GLU A 48 4.13 12.20 -5.36
CA GLU A 48 3.69 12.24 -6.77
C GLU A 48 4.79 12.70 -7.73
N ARG A 49 5.72 13.55 -7.26
CA ARG A 49 6.89 14.00 -8.05
C ARG A 49 8.09 13.06 -7.98
N GLY A 50 8.03 12.01 -7.15
CA GLY A 50 9.17 11.13 -6.90
C GLY A 50 10.30 11.77 -6.09
N GLU A 51 10.01 12.85 -5.35
CA GLU A 51 10.96 13.66 -4.57
C GLU A 51 10.83 13.43 -3.05
N LEU A 52 10.07 12.42 -2.62
CA LEU A 52 9.76 12.18 -1.21
C LEU A 52 11.02 11.92 -0.37
N ASP A 53 11.25 12.76 0.66
CA ASP A 53 12.13 12.38 1.77
C ASP A 53 11.42 11.33 2.65
N LEU A 54 11.68 10.06 2.35
CA LEU A 54 11.04 8.93 3.00
C LEU A 54 11.24 8.95 4.52
N GLN A 55 12.43 9.31 5.02
CA GLN A 55 12.69 9.32 6.46
C GLN A 55 11.93 10.43 7.18
N ALA A 56 11.89 11.63 6.59
CA ALA A 56 11.11 12.74 7.13
C ALA A 56 9.61 12.39 7.14
N TYR A 57 9.14 11.79 6.06
CA TYR A 57 7.74 11.35 5.95
C TYR A 57 7.37 10.28 6.99
N LEU A 58 8.18 9.22 7.15
CA LEU A 58 7.91 8.17 8.14
C LEU A 58 7.90 8.72 9.57
N ASN A 59 8.80 9.64 9.89
CA ASN A 59 8.78 10.31 11.20
C ASN A 59 7.50 11.12 11.41
N PHE A 60 7.01 11.79 10.36
CA PHE A 60 5.78 12.57 10.40
C PHE A 60 4.54 11.66 10.55
N SER A 61 4.40 10.65 9.70
CA SER A 61 3.19 9.80 9.64
C SER A 61 3.03 8.88 10.84
N LEU A 62 4.14 8.43 11.45
CA LEU A 62 4.13 7.52 12.61
C LEU A 62 4.07 8.25 13.96
N ALA A 63 4.47 9.51 14.04
CA ALA A 63 4.51 10.26 15.31
C ALA A 63 3.15 10.31 16.03
N PRO A 64 2.00 10.57 15.36
CA PRO A 64 0.71 10.62 16.03
C PRO A 64 0.30 9.30 16.69
N LEU A 65 0.72 8.15 16.15
CA LEU A 65 0.36 6.84 16.70
C LEU A 65 0.87 6.65 18.15
N THR A 66 1.93 7.36 18.53
CA THR A 66 2.52 7.29 19.88
C THR A 66 1.61 7.85 20.96
N GLN A 67 0.62 8.66 20.60
CA GLN A 67 -0.26 9.37 21.54
C GLN A 67 -1.42 8.51 22.03
N TYR A 68 -1.67 7.36 21.38
CA TYR A 68 -2.86 6.54 21.59
C TYR A 68 -2.49 5.12 22.01
N THR A 69 -3.40 4.45 22.69
CA THR A 69 -3.35 3.00 22.93
C THR A 69 -3.76 2.24 21.68
N LEU A 70 -3.43 0.94 21.60
CA LEU A 70 -3.89 0.09 20.48
C LEU A 70 -5.42 0.06 20.38
N GLU A 71 -6.13 0.01 21.50
CA GLU A 71 -7.60 -0.01 21.52
C GLU A 71 -8.20 1.29 20.94
N GLU A 72 -7.63 2.46 21.30
CA GLU A 72 -8.03 3.74 20.72
C GLU A 72 -7.73 3.82 19.23
N LEU A 73 -6.57 3.35 18.80
CA LEU A 73 -6.17 3.30 17.39
C LEU A 73 -7.06 2.35 16.58
N ASP A 74 -7.41 1.18 17.13
CA ASP A 74 -8.34 0.25 16.48
C ASP A 74 -9.73 0.88 16.30
N ALA A 75 -10.24 1.58 17.29
CA ALA A 75 -11.52 2.28 17.20
C ALA A 75 -11.48 3.41 16.15
N LEU A 76 -10.41 4.19 16.11
CA LEU A 76 -10.19 5.22 15.09
C LEU A 76 -10.08 4.60 13.69
N HIS A 77 -9.34 3.49 13.55
CA HIS A 77 -9.19 2.82 12.28
C HIS A 77 -10.51 2.22 11.78
N GLN A 78 -11.35 1.67 12.66
CA GLN A 78 -12.70 1.21 12.28
C GLN A 78 -13.56 2.34 11.71
N LYS A 79 -13.49 3.53 12.31
CA LYS A 79 -14.18 4.72 11.79
C LYS A 79 -13.60 5.16 10.45
N PHE A 80 -12.27 5.19 10.33
CA PHE A 80 -11.55 5.49 9.09
C PHE A 80 -11.97 4.56 7.94
N GLN A 81 -12.06 3.24 8.20
CA GLN A 81 -12.55 2.27 7.23
C GLN A 81 -13.95 2.64 6.70
N GLN A 82 -14.84 3.11 7.57
CA GLN A 82 -16.21 3.42 7.18
C GLN A 82 -16.33 4.73 6.42
N VAL A 83 -15.60 5.78 6.84
CA VAL A 83 -15.82 7.13 6.33
C VAL A 83 -14.87 7.51 5.20
N VAL A 84 -13.70 6.87 5.12
CA VAL A 84 -12.68 7.17 4.11
C VAL A 84 -12.49 6.01 3.15
N ILE A 85 -12.20 4.81 3.66
CA ILE A 85 -11.84 3.68 2.78
C ILE A 85 -13.06 3.10 2.04
N ALA A 86 -14.22 2.98 2.70
CA ALA A 86 -15.39 2.41 2.04
C ALA A 86 -15.81 3.18 0.76
N PRO A 87 -15.79 4.53 0.73
CA PRO A 87 -16.02 5.28 -0.50
C PRO A 87 -14.95 5.08 -1.59
N MET A 88 -13.73 4.68 -1.22
CA MET A 88 -12.62 4.42 -2.17
C MET A 88 -12.68 3.02 -2.78
N ARG A 89 -13.58 2.13 -2.31
CA ARG A 89 -13.68 0.76 -2.83
C ARG A 89 -14.07 0.75 -4.31
N LEU A 90 -13.37 -0.10 -5.08
CA LEU A 90 -13.57 -0.24 -6.52
C LEU A 90 -14.19 -1.62 -6.83
N PRO A 91 -15.42 -1.70 -7.34
CA PRO A 91 -16.03 -2.98 -7.70
C PRO A 91 -15.20 -3.78 -8.72
N GLN A 92 -14.49 -3.11 -9.63
CA GLN A 92 -13.63 -3.77 -10.61
C GLN A 92 -12.35 -4.33 -10.00
N ALA A 93 -11.79 -3.69 -8.97
CA ALA A 93 -10.67 -4.24 -8.20
C ALA A 93 -11.10 -5.51 -7.46
N GLU A 94 -12.29 -5.51 -6.86
CA GLU A 94 -12.84 -6.71 -6.21
C GLU A 94 -13.08 -7.85 -7.22
N ALA A 95 -13.55 -7.54 -8.43
CA ALA A 95 -13.70 -8.53 -9.51
C ALA A 95 -12.35 -9.07 -10.00
N LEU A 96 -11.31 -8.23 -10.08
CA LEU A 96 -9.95 -8.65 -10.40
C LEU A 96 -9.40 -9.62 -9.35
N LEU A 97 -9.52 -9.26 -8.06
CA LEU A 97 -9.12 -10.15 -6.95
C LEU A 97 -9.88 -11.48 -6.98
N ALA A 98 -11.20 -11.44 -7.25
CA ALA A 98 -12.01 -12.65 -7.38
C ALA A 98 -11.56 -13.53 -8.55
N THR A 99 -11.15 -12.95 -9.67
CA THR A 99 -10.62 -13.68 -10.83
C THR A 99 -9.34 -14.43 -10.48
N HIS A 100 -8.37 -13.77 -9.84
CA HIS A 100 -7.13 -14.41 -9.39
C HIS A 100 -7.41 -15.51 -8.37
N ARG A 101 -8.32 -15.27 -7.41
CA ARG A 101 -8.73 -16.28 -6.44
C ARG A 101 -9.36 -17.52 -7.09
N ALA A 102 -10.19 -17.32 -8.12
CA ALA A 102 -10.79 -18.42 -8.88
C ALA A 102 -9.75 -19.25 -9.65
N ASN A 103 -8.62 -18.64 -10.02
CA ASN A 103 -7.47 -19.31 -10.64
C ASN A 103 -6.55 -19.99 -9.61
N CYS A 104 -6.87 -19.95 -8.33
CA CYS A 104 -6.04 -20.44 -7.23
C CYS A 104 -4.67 -19.72 -7.15
N ASP A 105 -4.61 -18.44 -7.54
CA ASP A 105 -3.45 -17.59 -7.34
C ASP A 105 -3.40 -17.15 -5.88
N TYR A 106 -2.19 -16.94 -5.34
CA TYR A 106 -1.98 -16.34 -4.04
C TYR A 106 -1.99 -14.82 -4.16
N LEU A 107 -2.82 -14.15 -3.36
CA LEU A 107 -3.04 -12.71 -3.44
C LEU A 107 -2.16 -12.00 -2.41
N LEU A 108 -1.18 -11.23 -2.89
CA LEU A 108 -0.25 -10.48 -2.06
C LEU A 108 -0.39 -8.98 -2.34
N ILE A 109 -0.62 -8.17 -1.30
CA ILE A 109 -0.45 -6.72 -1.41
C ILE A 109 0.99 -6.35 -1.06
N ILE A 110 1.63 -5.49 -1.88
CA ILE A 110 2.91 -4.84 -1.55
C ILE A 110 2.71 -3.32 -1.69
N THR A 111 2.72 -2.60 -0.58
CA THR A 111 2.36 -1.18 -0.54
C THR A 111 3.30 -0.35 0.34
N SER A 112 3.47 0.91 -0.01
CA SER A 112 4.43 1.80 0.66
C SER A 112 3.97 2.29 2.04
N PRO A 113 2.70 2.66 2.26
CA PRO A 113 2.23 3.14 3.54
C PRO A 113 2.48 2.18 4.69
N ASN A 114 2.37 2.71 5.90
CA ASN A 114 2.66 1.92 7.10
C ASN A 114 1.61 0.84 7.37
N SER A 115 2.06 -0.23 8.01
CA SER A 115 1.26 -1.44 8.26
C SER A 115 0.07 -1.23 9.18
N PHE A 116 0.08 -0.20 10.04
CA PHE A 116 -1.07 0.14 10.88
C PHE A 116 -2.28 0.55 10.02
N ILE A 117 -2.04 1.37 8.99
CA ILE A 117 -3.11 1.84 8.09
C ILE A 117 -3.55 0.71 7.16
N THR A 118 -2.60 0.00 6.54
CA THR A 118 -2.88 -0.83 5.37
C THR A 118 -3.31 -2.26 5.69
N ARG A 119 -2.89 -2.86 6.81
CA ARG A 119 -3.28 -4.24 7.18
C ARG A 119 -4.79 -4.44 7.32
N PRO A 120 -5.55 -3.56 8.02
CA PRO A 120 -7.00 -3.74 8.10
C PRO A 120 -7.70 -3.53 6.74
N ILE A 121 -7.15 -2.68 5.86
CA ILE A 121 -7.67 -2.50 4.50
C ILE A 121 -7.48 -3.79 3.69
N ALA A 122 -6.25 -4.34 3.68
CA ALA A 122 -5.93 -5.60 3.02
C ALA A 122 -6.81 -6.76 3.52
N ALA A 123 -7.02 -6.86 4.84
CA ALA A 123 -7.92 -7.85 5.43
C ALA A 123 -9.36 -7.70 4.92
N SER A 124 -9.85 -6.47 4.75
CA SER A 124 -11.18 -6.20 4.22
C SER A 124 -11.33 -6.54 2.73
N LEU A 125 -10.22 -6.57 1.97
CA LEU A 125 -10.16 -7.01 0.57
C LEU A 125 -10.04 -8.54 0.45
N GLY A 126 -9.73 -9.22 1.56
CA GLY A 126 -9.64 -10.69 1.60
C GLY A 126 -8.42 -11.24 0.86
N VAL A 127 -7.31 -10.50 0.81
CA VAL A 127 -6.04 -11.00 0.27
C VAL A 127 -5.35 -11.92 1.28
N ASP A 128 -4.46 -12.81 0.78
CA ASP A 128 -3.82 -13.83 1.60
C ASP A 128 -2.71 -13.23 2.49
N HIS A 129 -1.99 -12.21 2.00
CA HIS A 129 -0.91 -11.57 2.75
C HIS A 129 -0.69 -10.11 2.32
N ILE A 130 0.01 -9.34 3.17
CA ILE A 130 0.43 -7.96 2.88
C ILE A 130 1.85 -7.71 3.35
N LEU A 131 2.64 -7.06 2.50
CA LEU A 131 3.92 -6.43 2.80
C LEU A 131 3.75 -4.91 2.76
N ALA A 132 4.04 -4.26 3.86
CA ALA A 132 3.93 -2.81 4.03
C ALA A 132 5.14 -2.30 4.82
N THR A 133 5.31 -0.99 4.96
CA THR A 133 6.32 -0.45 5.88
C THR A 133 5.89 -0.70 7.31
N ASP A 134 6.65 -1.50 8.06
CA ASP A 134 6.26 -1.90 9.40
C ASP A 134 6.50 -0.79 10.43
N ALA A 135 5.43 -0.34 11.10
CA ALA A 135 5.53 0.54 12.26
C ALA A 135 6.04 -0.25 13.48
N GLU A 136 7.04 0.29 14.17
CA GLU A 136 7.63 -0.38 15.34
C GLU A 136 6.67 -0.34 16.53
N LEU A 137 6.44 -1.51 17.11
CA LEU A 137 5.61 -1.71 18.29
C LEU A 137 6.45 -2.31 19.41
N ILE A 138 6.51 -1.67 20.57
CA ILE A 138 7.19 -2.14 21.78
C ILE A 138 6.22 -2.03 22.96
N ASP A 139 6.06 -3.10 23.72
CA ASP A 139 5.18 -3.16 24.89
C ASP A 139 3.75 -2.64 24.60
N ASP A 140 3.18 -3.11 23.47
CA ASP A 140 1.84 -2.73 22.98
C ASP A 140 1.66 -1.22 22.72
N ARG A 141 2.75 -0.53 22.37
CA ARG A 141 2.72 0.89 21.96
C ARG A 141 3.56 1.12 20.71
N TYR A 142 3.04 1.93 19.81
CA TYR A 142 3.83 2.43 18.69
C TYR A 142 4.90 3.40 19.19
N THR A 143 6.13 3.25 18.66
CA THR A 143 7.27 4.08 19.08
C THR A 143 7.42 5.34 18.23
N GLY A 144 6.64 5.48 17.15
CA GLY A 144 6.78 6.55 16.16
C GLY A 144 7.92 6.30 15.16
N LYS A 145 8.45 5.08 15.14
CA LYS A 145 9.51 4.66 14.20
C LYS A 145 9.04 3.50 13.34
N MET A 146 9.71 3.30 12.23
CA MET A 146 9.58 2.08 11.44
C MET A 146 10.58 1.00 11.89
N THR A 147 10.31 -0.24 11.56
CA THR A 147 11.25 -1.36 11.72
C THR A 147 11.46 -2.08 10.38
N GLY A 148 12.64 -2.69 10.22
CA GLY A 148 13.00 -3.41 8.99
C GLY A 148 13.26 -2.51 7.79
N THR A 149 13.03 -3.04 6.58
CA THR A 149 13.20 -2.32 5.32
C THR A 149 11.87 -1.64 4.94
N PRO A 150 11.85 -0.32 4.64
CA PRO A 150 10.65 0.33 4.16
C PRO A 150 10.20 -0.24 2.81
N CYS A 151 8.89 -0.36 2.60
CA CYS A 151 8.29 -0.97 1.41
C CYS A 151 8.10 0.08 0.30
N PHE A 152 9.18 0.74 -0.12
CA PHE A 152 9.17 1.83 -1.09
C PHE A 152 10.24 1.59 -2.16
N GLN A 153 9.90 1.80 -3.44
CA GLN A 153 10.76 1.59 -4.60
C GLN A 153 11.48 0.22 -4.53
N GLU A 154 12.83 0.16 -4.59
CA GLU A 154 13.62 -1.08 -4.48
C GLU A 154 13.38 -1.83 -3.15
N GLY A 155 12.89 -1.12 -2.12
CA GLY A 155 12.49 -1.75 -0.86
C GLY A 155 11.37 -2.75 -1.03
N LYS A 156 10.46 -2.57 -1.99
CA LYS A 156 9.42 -3.56 -2.31
C LYS A 156 10.03 -4.88 -2.77
N ILE A 157 11.08 -4.85 -3.61
CA ILE A 157 11.80 -6.05 -4.07
C ILE A 157 12.48 -6.74 -2.89
N THR A 158 13.18 -5.96 -2.06
CA THR A 158 13.87 -6.50 -0.87
C THR A 158 12.87 -7.18 0.07
N ARG A 159 11.73 -6.56 0.34
CA ARG A 159 10.65 -7.12 1.18
C ARG A 159 10.03 -8.37 0.57
N LEU A 160 9.81 -8.39 -0.75
CA LEU A 160 9.31 -9.57 -1.45
C LEU A 160 10.26 -10.75 -1.30
N HIS A 161 11.56 -10.56 -1.53
CA HIS A 161 12.54 -11.63 -1.38
C HIS A 161 12.66 -12.14 0.06
N GLN A 162 12.68 -11.24 1.05
CA GLN A 162 12.67 -11.63 2.47
C GLN A 162 11.43 -12.45 2.83
N TRP A 163 10.25 -12.06 2.33
CA TRP A 163 9.01 -12.80 2.57
C TRP A 163 9.04 -14.18 1.89
N LEU A 164 9.59 -14.31 0.68
CA LEU A 164 9.68 -15.58 -0.02
C LEU A 164 10.49 -16.64 0.74
N GLU A 165 11.44 -16.25 1.59
CA GLU A 165 12.20 -17.17 2.45
C GLU A 165 11.30 -17.88 3.47
N THR A 166 10.19 -17.24 3.87
CA THR A 166 9.23 -17.76 4.86
C THR A 166 7.82 -17.93 4.32
N ALA A 167 7.62 -17.74 3.00
CA ALA A 167 6.29 -17.70 2.38
C ALA A 167 5.48 -19.00 2.59
N LYS A 168 6.14 -20.15 2.75
CA LYS A 168 5.48 -21.43 3.06
C LYS A 168 4.76 -21.39 4.40
N ASP A 169 5.28 -20.66 5.38
CA ASP A 169 4.65 -20.50 6.69
C ASP A 169 3.36 -19.67 6.58
N HIS A 170 3.22 -18.92 5.49
CA HIS A 170 2.05 -18.12 5.13
C HIS A 170 1.15 -18.78 4.07
N GLY A 171 1.41 -20.03 3.72
CA GLY A 171 0.58 -20.81 2.78
C GLY A 171 0.93 -20.66 1.31
N PHE A 172 2.04 -19.99 0.97
CA PHE A 172 2.55 -19.89 -0.39
C PHE A 172 3.77 -20.81 -0.59
N ASP A 173 3.67 -21.78 -1.51
CA ASP A 173 4.74 -22.74 -1.84
C ASP A 173 5.24 -22.61 -3.30
N GLY A 174 4.92 -21.49 -3.95
CA GLY A 174 5.37 -21.17 -5.30
C GLY A 174 6.69 -20.40 -5.34
N ASP A 175 6.95 -19.83 -6.50
CA ASP A 175 8.04 -18.91 -6.77
C ASP A 175 7.53 -17.69 -7.57
N LEU A 176 8.41 -16.89 -8.14
CA LEU A 176 8.04 -15.71 -8.95
C LEU A 176 7.74 -16.03 -10.41
N THR A 177 7.73 -17.31 -10.80
CA THR A 177 7.42 -17.72 -12.19
C THR A 177 5.96 -17.38 -12.52
N ASP A 178 5.75 -16.74 -13.68
CA ASP A 178 4.44 -16.30 -14.17
C ASP A 178 3.68 -15.37 -13.19
N CYS A 179 4.42 -14.63 -12.34
CA CYS A 179 3.81 -13.76 -11.37
C CYS A 179 3.32 -12.45 -11.99
N TYR A 180 2.22 -11.93 -11.44
CA TYR A 180 1.62 -10.64 -11.82
C TYR A 180 1.99 -9.57 -10.81
N PHE A 181 2.15 -8.32 -11.29
CA PHE A 181 2.15 -7.14 -10.44
C PHE A 181 1.34 -6.01 -11.05
N TYR A 182 0.40 -5.50 -10.29
CA TYR A 182 -0.52 -4.43 -10.63
C TYR A 182 -0.15 -3.16 -9.86
N SER A 183 0.09 -2.04 -10.55
CA SER A 183 0.42 -0.75 -9.92
C SER A 183 0.03 0.44 -10.79
N ASP A 184 -0.24 1.58 -10.15
CA ASP A 184 -0.53 2.88 -10.78
C ASP A 184 0.69 3.80 -10.86
N SER A 185 1.78 3.51 -10.11
CA SER A 185 2.86 4.47 -9.86
C SER A 185 4.19 4.10 -10.51
N ILE A 186 4.86 5.10 -11.09
CA ILE A 186 6.24 4.96 -11.57
C ILE A 186 7.22 4.59 -10.46
N ASN A 187 6.90 4.89 -9.19
CA ASN A 187 7.71 4.49 -8.04
C ASN A 187 7.82 2.96 -7.89
N ASP A 188 6.91 2.21 -8.50
CA ASP A 188 6.88 0.75 -8.49
C ASP A 188 7.62 0.11 -9.68
N LEU A 189 8.17 0.93 -10.57
CA LEU A 189 8.90 0.46 -11.73
C LEU A 189 9.95 -0.60 -11.41
N PRO A 190 10.77 -0.47 -10.34
CA PRO A 190 11.75 -1.50 -10.00
C PRO A 190 11.13 -2.89 -9.82
N LEU A 191 9.95 -3.00 -9.17
CA LEU A 191 9.27 -4.28 -9.01
C LEU A 191 8.55 -4.73 -10.29
N MET A 192 7.98 -3.80 -11.06
CA MET A 192 7.34 -4.11 -12.34
C MET A 192 8.30 -4.70 -13.37
N GLU A 193 9.58 -4.30 -13.33
CA GLU A 193 10.61 -4.82 -14.26
C GLU A 193 11.11 -6.22 -13.92
N VAL A 194 10.84 -6.74 -12.71
CA VAL A 194 11.32 -8.07 -12.30
C VAL A 194 10.24 -9.15 -12.29
N VAL A 195 8.99 -8.78 -12.51
CA VAL A 195 7.88 -9.74 -12.64
C VAL A 195 7.63 -10.11 -14.10
N ASP A 196 7.06 -11.30 -14.34
CA ASP A 196 6.77 -11.74 -15.71
C ASP A 196 5.58 -11.01 -16.34
N ASN A 197 4.59 -10.62 -15.53
CA ASN A 197 3.35 -10.00 -16.00
C ASN A 197 3.08 -8.65 -15.30
N PRO A 198 3.81 -7.58 -15.64
CA PRO A 198 3.52 -6.24 -15.14
C PRO A 198 2.24 -5.69 -15.80
N VAL A 199 1.37 -5.06 -14.99
CA VAL A 199 0.13 -4.44 -15.45
C VAL A 199 0.00 -3.04 -14.85
N ALA A 200 -0.06 -2.02 -15.68
CA ALA A 200 -0.28 -0.64 -15.26
C ALA A 200 -1.78 -0.38 -15.08
N VAL A 201 -2.18 0.03 -13.87
CA VAL A 201 -3.58 0.25 -13.48
C VAL A 201 -3.82 1.74 -13.26
N ASP A 202 -4.68 2.37 -14.08
CA ASP A 202 -4.96 3.81 -13.99
C ASP A 202 -3.68 4.67 -13.77
N PRO A 203 -2.56 4.37 -14.49
CA PRO A 203 -1.22 4.79 -14.12
C PRO A 203 -1.01 6.30 -14.26
N ASP A 204 -0.06 6.82 -13.46
CA ASP A 204 0.51 8.14 -13.65
C ASP A 204 1.12 8.29 -15.06
N ASP A 205 1.37 9.54 -15.50
CA ASP A 205 1.83 9.81 -16.86
C ASP A 205 3.17 9.17 -17.19
N ALA A 206 4.07 9.06 -16.20
CA ALA A 206 5.40 8.49 -16.38
C ALA A 206 5.32 6.97 -16.54
N LEU A 207 4.57 6.29 -15.67
CA LEU A 207 4.34 4.84 -15.77
C LEU A 207 3.54 4.51 -17.05
N ARG A 208 2.52 5.31 -17.40
CA ARG A 208 1.76 5.14 -18.64
C ARG A 208 2.66 5.18 -19.87
N HIS A 209 3.55 6.16 -19.92
CA HIS A 209 4.51 6.28 -21.03
C HIS A 209 5.46 5.08 -21.09
N HIS A 210 6.01 4.67 -19.94
CA HIS A 210 6.89 3.52 -19.85
C HIS A 210 6.18 2.22 -20.27
N ALA A 211 4.98 1.96 -19.74
CA ALA A 211 4.17 0.78 -20.07
C ALA A 211 3.89 0.68 -21.58
N GLN A 212 3.57 1.80 -22.22
CA GLN A 212 3.36 1.85 -23.68
C GLN A 212 4.64 1.51 -24.46
N GLN A 213 5.79 1.99 -24.02
CA GLN A 213 7.07 1.68 -24.65
C GLN A 213 7.46 0.19 -24.52
N GLN A 214 7.15 -0.43 -23.36
CA GLN A 214 7.42 -1.83 -23.08
C GLN A 214 6.34 -2.78 -23.62
N GLY A 215 5.21 -2.26 -24.09
CA GLY A 215 4.06 -3.07 -24.51
C GLY A 215 3.32 -3.73 -23.34
N TRP A 216 3.44 -3.18 -22.13
CA TRP A 216 2.72 -3.67 -20.95
C TRP A 216 1.24 -3.34 -21.04
N PRO A 217 0.36 -4.21 -20.53
CA PRO A 217 -1.06 -3.90 -20.41
C PRO A 217 -1.30 -2.65 -19.57
N VAL A 218 -2.20 -1.79 -20.05
CA VAL A 218 -2.72 -0.63 -19.29
C VAL A 218 -4.22 -0.84 -19.15
N ILE A 219 -4.70 -0.93 -17.91
CA ILE A 219 -6.11 -1.15 -17.59
C ILE A 219 -6.66 -0.04 -16.69
N SER A 220 -7.99 0.03 -16.58
CA SER A 220 -8.66 0.86 -15.57
C SER A 220 -9.52 -0.01 -14.67
N LEU A 221 -9.50 0.26 -13.37
CA LEU A 221 -10.39 -0.33 -12.37
C LEU A 221 -11.45 0.67 -11.87
N ARG A 222 -11.44 1.91 -12.42
CA ARG A 222 -12.34 3.01 -12.04
C ARG A 222 -13.52 3.21 -13.00
N ALA A 223 -13.54 2.47 -14.10
CA ALA A 223 -14.58 2.63 -15.15
C ALA A 223 -15.80 1.74 -14.93
#